data_879e08d5bec13b5253a4ad11cd225f3b
#
_entry.id   879e08d5bec13b5253a4ad11cd225f3b
#
_cell.length_a   1.000
_cell.length_b   1.000
_cell.length_c   1.000
_cell.angle_alpha   90.00
_cell.angle_beta   90.00
_cell.angle_gamma   90.00
#
_symmetry.space_group_name_H-M   'P 1'
#
loop_
_entity.id
_entity.type
_entity.pdbx_description
1 polymer ?
#
loop_
_entity_poly.entity_id
_entity_poly.type
_entity_poly.pdbx_seq_one_letter_code
_entity_poly.pdbx_strand_id
1 'polypeptide(L)'
;FSIGMGPKIFSFTKGKTKYSLRWILFGGYCAMEGEDEASSEAGSFSSKSVPARMLVVVAGALMNLLLGFLIIVCIISNQNLVGTTTVAKFDDNAVSASSGLMVGDTIKSIDGMRVFTATDVETGLTRSPDDTLSITVERNGKIQALEVKFQMEEYEGRKYVGMDFWLLGKEKTVSYTHLRAHETELHL
;
A
#
# COMPACT_ATOMS: atom_id res chain seq x y z
N PHE A 1 -1.23 -8.37 -31.41
CA PHE A 1 -1.66 -8.46 -30.01
C PHE A 1 -1.98 -9.91 -29.67
N SER A 2 -1.37 -10.43 -28.61
CA SER A 2 -1.55 -11.82 -28.18
C SER A 2 -1.81 -11.90 -26.68
N ILE A 3 -2.82 -12.68 -26.31
CA ILE A 3 -3.07 -13.08 -24.93
C ILE A 3 -2.54 -14.50 -24.78
N GLY A 4 -1.69 -14.71 -23.76
CA GLY A 4 -1.05 -15.98 -23.47
C GLY A 4 0.24 -16.24 -24.27
N MET A 5 0.86 -17.38 -23.99
CA MET A 5 2.10 -17.88 -24.58
C MET A 5 1.89 -19.27 -25.22
N GLY A 6 2.87 -19.75 -26.00
CA GLY A 6 2.85 -21.07 -26.64
C GLY A 6 2.10 -21.10 -27.97
N PRO A 7 1.62 -22.29 -28.39
CA PRO A 7 0.92 -22.46 -29.65
C PRO A 7 -0.40 -21.72 -29.71
N LYS A 8 -0.78 -21.25 -30.92
CA LYS A 8 -2.04 -20.50 -31.15
C LYS A 8 -3.24 -21.46 -31.07
N ILE A 9 -4.24 -21.05 -30.25
CA ILE A 9 -5.57 -21.72 -30.28
C ILE A 9 -6.46 -21.07 -31.32
N PHE A 10 -6.53 -19.73 -31.25
CA PHE A 10 -7.42 -18.95 -32.09
C PHE A 10 -6.75 -17.63 -32.49
N SER A 11 -7.01 -17.17 -33.71
CA SER A 11 -6.58 -15.84 -34.14
C SER A 11 -7.57 -15.25 -35.14
N PHE A 12 -7.78 -13.93 -35.02
CA PHE A 12 -8.56 -13.18 -35.99
C PHE A 12 -7.87 -11.85 -36.29
N THR A 13 -8.16 -11.31 -37.46
CA THR A 13 -7.61 -10.00 -37.86
C THR A 13 -8.75 -9.01 -37.97
N LYS A 14 -8.63 -7.89 -37.32
CA LYS A 14 -9.58 -6.77 -37.41
C LYS A 14 -8.82 -5.51 -37.85
N GLY A 15 -9.11 -5.06 -39.05
CA GLY A 15 -8.36 -3.98 -39.70
C GLY A 15 -6.90 -4.40 -39.94
N LYS A 16 -5.95 -3.59 -39.46
CA LYS A 16 -4.50 -3.88 -39.56
C LYS A 16 -3.96 -4.64 -38.35
N THR A 17 -4.79 -4.96 -37.35
CA THR A 17 -4.37 -5.60 -36.10
C THR A 17 -4.77 -7.06 -36.06
N LYS A 18 -3.80 -7.93 -35.79
CA LYS A 18 -3.99 -9.36 -35.58
C LYS A 18 -4.10 -9.64 -34.08
N TYR A 19 -5.19 -10.23 -33.66
CA TYR A 19 -5.43 -10.68 -32.31
C TYR A 19 -5.29 -12.20 -32.26
N SER A 20 -4.60 -12.69 -31.20
CA SER A 20 -4.44 -14.14 -31.02
C SER A 20 -4.60 -14.53 -29.57
N LEU A 21 -5.19 -15.70 -29.35
CA LEU A 21 -5.29 -16.38 -28.08
C LEU A 21 -4.40 -17.61 -28.13
N ARG A 22 -3.58 -17.81 -27.11
CA ARG A 22 -2.63 -18.92 -27.02
C ARG A 22 -2.96 -19.86 -25.88
N TRP A 23 -2.41 -21.06 -25.93
CA TRP A 23 -2.74 -22.14 -25.01
C TRP A 23 -2.47 -21.81 -23.53
N ILE A 24 -1.33 -21.22 -23.24
CA ILE A 24 -0.95 -20.85 -21.87
C ILE A 24 -1.45 -19.42 -21.63
N LEU A 25 -2.54 -19.27 -20.86
CA LEU A 25 -3.19 -17.99 -20.56
C LEU A 25 -2.38 -17.11 -19.57
N PHE A 26 -1.09 -17.32 -19.51
CA PHE A 26 -0.20 -16.55 -18.64
C PHE A 26 0.57 -15.52 -19.47
N GLY A 27 0.38 -14.23 -19.15
CA GLY A 27 1.00 -13.15 -19.88
C GLY A 27 0.37 -12.86 -21.25
N GLY A 28 1.07 -12.06 -22.01
CA GLY A 28 0.70 -11.66 -23.37
C GLY A 28 1.78 -10.79 -23.96
N TYR A 29 1.68 -10.49 -25.25
CA TYR A 29 2.59 -9.55 -25.89
C TYR A 29 1.88 -8.73 -26.97
N CYS A 30 2.41 -7.54 -27.17
CA CYS A 30 2.04 -6.66 -28.27
C CYS A 30 3.30 -6.43 -29.12
N ALA A 31 3.31 -6.96 -30.32
CA ALA A 31 4.37 -6.66 -31.30
C ALA A 31 3.86 -5.56 -32.24
N MET A 32 4.63 -4.53 -32.41
CA MET A 32 4.30 -3.40 -33.28
C MET A 32 5.17 -3.46 -34.55
N GLU A 33 4.56 -3.17 -35.69
CA GLU A 33 5.28 -3.05 -36.94
C GLU A 33 6.33 -1.94 -36.85
N GLY A 34 7.59 -2.27 -37.16
CA GLY A 34 8.70 -1.32 -37.08
C GLY A 34 9.25 -1.04 -35.67
N GLU A 35 9.04 -1.96 -34.72
CA GLU A 35 9.61 -1.89 -33.36
C GLU A 35 11.06 -2.39 -33.37
N ASP A 36 11.31 -3.58 -33.92
CA ASP A 36 12.64 -4.22 -33.98
C ASP A 36 13.43 -3.84 -35.23
N GLU A 37 12.76 -3.67 -36.35
CA GLU A 37 13.38 -3.29 -37.62
C GLU A 37 12.66 -2.08 -38.22
N ALA A 38 13.47 -1.18 -38.83
CA ALA A 38 12.91 0.01 -39.47
C ALA A 38 11.99 -0.38 -40.61
N SER A 39 10.69 -0.12 -40.48
CA SER A 39 9.69 -0.33 -41.53
C SER A 39 9.27 1.00 -42.11
N SER A 40 9.24 1.08 -43.43
CA SER A 40 8.77 2.25 -44.17
C SER A 40 7.27 2.30 -44.37
N GLU A 41 6.49 1.33 -43.82
CA GLU A 41 5.05 1.35 -43.90
C GLU A 41 4.43 2.54 -43.12
N ALA A 42 3.45 3.16 -43.79
CA ALA A 42 2.71 4.26 -43.18
C ALA A 42 1.89 3.73 -41.98
N GLY A 43 2.30 4.11 -40.77
CA GLY A 43 1.67 3.66 -39.52
C GLY A 43 2.55 2.78 -38.66
N SER A 44 3.76 2.41 -39.12
CA SER A 44 4.74 1.69 -38.30
C SER A 44 5.20 2.51 -37.09
N PHE A 45 5.64 1.83 -36.05
CA PHE A 45 6.16 2.48 -34.84
C PHE A 45 7.37 3.40 -35.16
N SER A 46 8.28 2.93 -36.04
CA SER A 46 9.45 3.69 -36.48
C SER A 46 9.10 4.96 -37.26
N SER A 47 7.94 5.00 -37.94
CA SER A 47 7.48 6.17 -38.70
C SER A 47 6.85 7.28 -37.85
N LYS A 48 6.59 7.01 -36.58
CA LYS A 48 5.95 7.97 -35.66
C LYS A 48 6.97 8.94 -35.06
N SER A 49 6.46 10.10 -34.65
CA SER A 49 7.28 11.10 -33.97
C SER A 49 7.85 10.54 -32.65
N VAL A 50 9.03 11.05 -32.24
CA VAL A 50 9.71 10.62 -31.01
C VAL A 50 8.79 10.67 -29.77
N PRO A 51 8.03 11.77 -29.51
CA PRO A 51 7.14 11.81 -28.35
C PRO A 51 6.02 10.75 -28.41
N ALA A 52 5.52 10.41 -29.59
CA ALA A 52 4.51 9.35 -29.74
C ALA A 52 5.10 7.96 -29.39
N ARG A 53 6.33 7.68 -29.79
CA ARG A 53 7.05 6.45 -29.42
C ARG A 53 7.33 6.38 -27.93
N MET A 54 7.78 7.48 -27.32
CA MET A 54 7.99 7.57 -25.88
C MET A 54 6.71 7.33 -25.09
N LEU A 55 5.57 7.87 -25.55
CA LEU A 55 4.29 7.66 -24.90
C LEU A 55 3.88 6.18 -24.89
N VAL A 56 4.11 5.45 -25.98
CA VAL A 56 3.83 4.02 -26.04
C VAL A 56 4.69 3.23 -25.06
N VAL A 57 5.99 3.52 -24.98
CA VAL A 57 6.91 2.84 -24.04
C VAL A 57 6.53 3.12 -22.58
N VAL A 58 6.22 4.38 -22.28
CA VAL A 58 5.83 4.79 -20.90
C VAL A 58 4.44 4.26 -20.53
N ALA A 59 3.55 4.06 -21.50
CA ALA A 59 2.18 3.59 -21.26
C ALA A 59 2.14 2.25 -20.52
N GLY A 60 3.06 1.32 -20.82
CA GLY A 60 3.17 0.03 -20.12
C GLY A 60 3.43 0.20 -18.61
N ALA A 61 4.43 0.99 -18.26
CA ALA A 61 4.76 1.30 -16.87
C ALA A 61 3.62 2.04 -16.16
N LEU A 62 2.99 3.01 -16.85
CA LEU A 62 1.87 3.78 -16.31
C LEU A 62 0.65 2.89 -16.02
N MET A 63 0.33 1.95 -16.92
CA MET A 63 -0.75 0.99 -16.71
C MET A 63 -0.49 0.06 -15.52
N ASN A 64 0.75 -0.37 -15.31
CA ASN A 64 1.12 -1.16 -14.14
C ASN A 64 0.93 -0.37 -12.83
N LEU A 65 1.34 0.90 -12.81
CA LEU A 65 1.09 1.78 -11.66
C LEU A 65 -0.40 1.98 -11.39
N LEU A 66 -1.18 2.20 -12.44
CA LEU A 66 -2.64 2.39 -12.33
C LEU A 66 -3.31 1.10 -11.83
N LEU A 67 -2.92 -0.05 -12.34
CA LEU A 67 -3.43 -1.34 -11.86
C LEU A 67 -3.05 -1.58 -10.40
N GLY A 68 -1.79 -1.33 -10.03
CA GLY A 68 -1.33 -1.44 -8.64
C GLY A 68 -2.12 -0.52 -7.72
N PHE A 69 -2.35 0.72 -8.12
CA PHE A 69 -3.18 1.67 -7.39
C PHE A 69 -4.61 1.16 -7.19
N LEU A 70 -5.25 0.64 -8.25
CA LEU A 70 -6.61 0.09 -8.16
C LEU A 70 -6.68 -1.12 -7.23
N ILE A 71 -5.68 -2.02 -7.28
CA ILE A 71 -5.60 -3.17 -6.37
C ILE A 71 -5.47 -2.70 -4.91
N ILE A 72 -4.58 -1.75 -4.64
CA ILE A 72 -4.40 -1.19 -3.29
C ILE A 72 -5.69 -0.55 -2.79
N VAL A 73 -6.37 0.26 -3.62
CA VAL A 73 -7.67 0.86 -3.28
C VAL A 73 -8.70 -0.23 -2.96
N CYS A 74 -8.75 -1.30 -3.75
CA CYS A 74 -9.65 -2.42 -3.52
C CYS A 74 -9.36 -3.13 -2.19
N ILE A 75 -8.08 -3.42 -1.89
CA ILE A 75 -7.66 -4.04 -0.63
C ILE A 75 -8.05 -3.16 0.56
N ILE A 76 -7.67 -1.88 0.52
CA ILE A 76 -7.97 -0.93 1.60
C ILE A 76 -9.48 -0.75 1.78
N SER A 77 -10.26 -0.76 0.68
CA SER A 77 -11.73 -0.65 0.75
C SER A 77 -12.39 -1.84 1.43
N ASN A 78 -11.81 -3.04 1.28
CA ASN A 78 -12.33 -4.26 1.90
C ASN A 78 -11.85 -4.48 3.35
N GLN A 79 -10.88 -3.70 3.84
CA GLN A 79 -10.47 -3.79 5.24
C GLN A 79 -11.53 -3.14 6.14
N ASN A 80 -12.03 -3.90 7.12
CA ASN A 80 -13.00 -3.41 8.09
C ASN A 80 -12.36 -2.64 9.25
N LEU A 81 -11.09 -2.95 9.56
CA LEU A 81 -10.32 -2.34 10.64
C LEU A 81 -9.17 -1.54 10.07
N VAL A 82 -9.03 -0.31 10.53
CA VAL A 82 -7.86 0.54 10.25
C VAL A 82 -7.12 0.73 11.57
N GLY A 83 -5.84 0.32 11.60
CA GLY A 83 -4.97 0.61 12.72
C GLY A 83 -4.78 2.11 12.87
N THR A 84 -5.06 2.64 14.04
CA THR A 84 -4.77 4.04 14.39
C THR A 84 -3.38 4.15 15.00
N THR A 85 -2.93 5.35 15.30
CA THR A 85 -1.69 5.63 16.03
C THR A 85 -1.93 5.85 17.53
N THR A 86 -3.10 5.46 18.04
CA THR A 86 -3.49 5.63 19.44
C THR A 86 -3.17 4.37 20.23
N VAL A 87 -2.51 4.53 21.36
CA VAL A 87 -2.18 3.44 22.28
C VAL A 87 -3.46 2.90 22.93
N ALA A 88 -3.74 1.60 22.72
CA ALA A 88 -4.92 0.94 23.24
C ALA A 88 -4.68 0.23 24.57
N LYS A 89 -3.56 -0.47 24.67
CA LYS A 89 -3.13 -1.20 25.87
C LYS A 89 -1.63 -1.46 25.81
N PHE A 90 -1.04 -1.76 26.93
CA PHE A 90 0.35 -2.20 27.04
C PHE A 90 0.42 -3.71 27.24
N ASP A 91 1.54 -4.30 26.85
CA ASP A 91 1.88 -5.67 27.18
C ASP A 91 2.24 -5.79 28.68
N ASP A 92 2.20 -7.02 29.19
CA ASP A 92 2.64 -7.27 30.57
C ASP A 92 4.13 -6.90 30.69
N ASN A 93 4.46 -6.03 31.67
CA ASN A 93 5.80 -5.51 31.90
C ASN A 93 6.34 -4.53 30.83
N ALA A 94 5.46 -3.82 30.12
CA ALA A 94 5.86 -2.80 29.15
C ALA A 94 6.76 -1.72 29.78
N VAL A 95 7.95 -1.52 29.22
CA VAL A 95 8.91 -0.51 29.65
C VAL A 95 8.42 0.88 29.25
N SER A 96 7.77 1.00 28.08
CA SER A 96 7.23 2.26 27.57
C SER A 96 6.17 2.87 28.51
N ALA A 97 5.34 2.04 29.13
CA ALA A 97 4.34 2.49 30.12
C ALA A 97 4.99 3.15 31.35
N SER A 98 6.10 2.58 31.83
CA SER A 98 6.84 3.13 32.99
C SER A 98 7.58 4.43 32.66
N SER A 99 7.81 4.70 31.37
CA SER A 99 8.53 5.88 30.86
C SER A 99 7.59 7.05 30.49
N GLY A 100 6.30 6.95 30.82
CA GLY A 100 5.36 8.06 30.71
C GLY A 100 4.41 8.01 29.53
N LEU A 101 4.48 6.99 28.65
CA LEU A 101 3.48 6.72 27.63
C LEU A 101 2.20 6.18 28.31
N MET A 102 1.01 6.57 27.86
CA MET A 102 -0.26 6.19 28.48
C MET A 102 -1.26 5.68 27.45
N VAL A 103 -2.19 4.85 27.91
CA VAL A 103 -3.36 4.46 27.12
C VAL A 103 -4.17 5.68 26.72
N GLY A 104 -4.54 5.76 25.45
CA GLY A 104 -5.23 6.92 24.88
C GLY A 104 -4.32 7.96 24.23
N ASP A 105 -2.99 7.86 24.38
CA ASP A 105 -2.07 8.72 23.68
C ASP A 105 -2.10 8.44 22.17
N THR A 106 -2.20 9.49 21.37
CA THR A 106 -2.07 9.37 19.91
C THR A 106 -0.69 9.81 19.49
N ILE A 107 0.10 8.89 18.97
CA ILE A 107 1.48 9.13 18.53
C ILE A 107 1.46 9.97 17.24
N LYS A 108 2.18 11.08 17.25
CA LYS A 108 2.29 12.02 16.11
C LYS A 108 3.66 12.01 15.46
N SER A 109 4.71 11.78 16.23
CA SER A 109 6.06 11.60 15.68
C SER A 109 6.93 10.76 16.61
N ILE A 110 7.93 10.09 16.03
CA ILE A 110 8.97 9.30 16.70
C ILE A 110 10.31 9.77 16.14
N ASP A 111 11.21 10.24 17.01
CA ASP A 111 12.53 10.82 16.64
C ASP A 111 12.45 11.82 15.47
N GLY A 112 11.44 12.69 15.48
CA GLY A 112 11.20 13.68 14.44
C GLY A 112 10.53 13.14 13.16
N MET A 113 10.38 11.82 13.00
CA MET A 113 9.62 11.23 11.91
C MET A 113 8.12 11.34 12.20
N ARG A 114 7.37 11.93 11.28
CA ARG A 114 5.91 12.02 11.40
C ARG A 114 5.26 10.65 11.24
N VAL A 115 4.26 10.40 12.07
CA VAL A 115 3.50 9.16 12.12
C VAL A 115 2.05 9.42 11.70
N PHE A 116 1.55 8.69 10.70
CA PHE A 116 0.18 8.78 10.19
C PHE A 116 -0.58 7.47 10.31
N THR A 117 0.14 6.35 10.27
CA THR A 117 -0.42 4.99 10.28
C THR A 117 0.22 4.12 11.36
N ALA A 118 -0.42 3.00 11.69
CA ALA A 118 0.17 2.02 12.60
C ALA A 118 1.53 1.49 12.12
N THR A 119 1.68 1.32 10.80
CA THR A 119 2.94 0.88 10.19
C THR A 119 4.05 1.92 10.35
N ASP A 120 3.72 3.22 10.36
CA ASP A 120 4.72 4.26 10.61
C ASP A 120 5.23 4.20 12.06
N VAL A 121 4.37 3.83 13.02
CA VAL A 121 4.78 3.62 14.42
C VAL A 121 5.81 2.49 14.48
N GLU A 122 5.49 1.33 13.93
CA GLU A 122 6.38 0.17 13.89
C GLU A 122 7.71 0.51 13.19
N THR A 123 7.65 1.19 12.05
CA THR A 123 8.84 1.62 11.30
C THR A 123 9.69 2.61 12.11
N GLY A 124 9.05 3.55 12.82
CA GLY A 124 9.74 4.52 13.66
C GLY A 124 10.49 3.86 14.81
N LEU A 125 9.87 2.88 15.47
CA LEU A 125 10.48 2.11 16.55
C LEU A 125 11.65 1.26 16.03
N THR A 126 11.44 0.46 15.00
CA THR A 126 12.45 -0.49 14.50
C THR A 126 13.65 0.20 13.83
N ARG A 127 13.49 1.44 13.37
CA ARG A 127 14.56 2.21 12.74
C ARG A 127 15.53 2.85 13.74
N SER A 128 15.08 3.11 14.94
CA SER A 128 15.91 3.77 15.95
C SER A 128 17.00 2.85 16.50
N PRO A 129 18.25 3.31 16.58
CA PRO A 129 19.35 2.52 17.11
C PRO A 129 19.39 2.51 18.65
N ASP A 130 18.71 3.44 19.30
CA ASP A 130 18.73 3.66 20.74
C ASP A 130 17.49 3.10 21.42
N ASP A 131 17.60 2.75 22.71
CA ASP A 131 16.50 2.25 23.52
C ASP A 131 15.55 3.36 24.03
N THR A 132 15.95 4.62 23.90
CA THR A 132 15.21 5.78 24.35
C THR A 132 14.89 6.69 23.17
N LEU A 133 13.60 6.89 22.91
CA LEU A 133 13.11 7.63 21.76
C LEU A 133 12.34 8.87 22.18
N SER A 134 12.50 9.93 21.41
CA SER A 134 11.69 11.14 21.54
C SER A 134 10.35 10.96 20.83
N ILE A 135 9.29 10.76 21.60
CA ILE A 135 7.94 10.54 21.06
C ILE A 135 7.07 11.76 21.33
N THR A 136 6.51 12.31 20.26
CA THR A 136 5.48 13.36 20.40
C THR A 136 4.10 12.70 20.36
N VAL A 137 3.34 12.92 21.42
CA VAL A 137 1.97 12.42 21.56
C VAL A 137 0.96 13.55 21.67
N GLU A 138 -0.25 13.28 21.25
CA GLU A 138 -1.42 14.09 21.58
C GLU A 138 -2.19 13.41 22.70
N ARG A 139 -2.27 14.06 23.85
CA ARG A 139 -2.97 13.60 25.07
C ARG A 139 -4.00 14.64 25.48
N ASN A 140 -5.28 14.29 25.50
CA ASN A 140 -6.38 15.20 25.83
C ASN A 140 -6.35 16.51 25.01
N GLY A 141 -6.05 16.41 23.71
CA GLY A 141 -5.97 17.57 22.81
C GLY A 141 -4.71 18.44 22.97
N LYS A 142 -3.76 18.05 23.81
CA LYS A 142 -2.48 18.75 24.00
C LYS A 142 -1.34 17.92 23.44
N ILE A 143 -0.45 18.57 22.70
CA ILE A 143 0.76 17.96 22.18
C ILE A 143 1.84 17.99 23.24
N GLN A 144 2.47 16.85 23.50
CA GLN A 144 3.54 16.67 24.46
C GLN A 144 4.67 15.86 23.85
N ALA A 145 5.90 16.25 24.11
CA ALA A 145 7.09 15.46 23.78
C ALA A 145 7.51 14.66 25.03
N LEU A 146 7.75 13.37 24.84
CA LEU A 146 8.13 12.43 25.88
C LEU A 146 9.40 11.71 25.46
N GLU A 147 10.32 11.52 26.41
CA GLU A 147 11.45 10.60 26.24
C GLU A 147 11.00 9.23 26.77
N VAL A 148 10.73 8.31 25.87
CA VAL A 148 10.17 6.99 26.20
C VAL A 148 11.23 5.93 26.00
N LYS A 149 11.46 5.13 27.05
CA LYS A 149 12.37 4.01 27.01
C LYS A 149 11.62 2.74 26.62
N PHE A 150 12.24 1.93 25.75
CA PHE A 150 11.74 0.66 25.26
C PHE A 150 12.69 -0.49 25.56
N GLN A 151 12.20 -1.68 25.41
CA GLN A 151 13.04 -2.87 25.45
C GLN A 151 13.66 -3.10 24.06
N MET A 152 14.96 -3.34 24.05
CA MET A 152 15.66 -3.74 22.82
C MET A 152 15.49 -5.24 22.60
N GLU A 153 15.12 -5.59 21.41
CA GLU A 153 15.05 -6.97 20.92
C GLU A 153 16.20 -7.23 19.94
N GLU A 154 16.57 -8.49 19.79
CA GLU A 154 17.61 -8.90 18.84
C GLU A 154 17.07 -9.98 17.91
N TYR A 155 17.17 -9.73 16.62
CA TYR A 155 16.82 -10.69 15.57
C TYR A 155 17.90 -10.70 14.49
N GLU A 156 18.43 -11.89 14.18
CA GLU A 156 19.51 -12.08 13.18
C GLU A 156 20.75 -11.19 13.42
N GLY A 157 21.11 -10.96 14.71
CA GLY A 157 22.26 -10.13 15.08
C GLY A 157 22.05 -8.63 14.93
N ARG A 158 20.81 -8.17 14.65
CA ARG A 158 20.41 -6.77 14.66
C ARG A 158 19.56 -6.45 15.88
N LYS A 159 19.93 -5.40 16.57
CA LYS A 159 19.12 -4.86 17.66
C LYS A 159 18.12 -3.86 17.12
N TYR A 160 16.90 -3.96 17.59
CA TYR A 160 15.81 -3.04 17.25
C TYR A 160 14.92 -2.82 18.47
N VAL A 161 14.17 -1.74 18.45
CA VAL A 161 13.21 -1.43 19.50
C VAL A 161 11.94 -2.26 19.28
N GLY A 162 11.61 -3.12 20.24
CA GLY A 162 10.37 -3.89 20.24
C GLY A 162 9.18 -3.00 20.63
N MET A 163 8.04 -3.22 19.98
CA MET A 163 6.79 -2.55 20.34
C MET A 163 6.11 -3.32 21.48
N ASP A 164 6.03 -2.72 22.67
CA ASP A 164 5.49 -3.30 23.90
C ASP A 164 4.06 -2.79 24.24
N PHE A 165 3.35 -2.28 23.21
CA PHE A 165 1.99 -1.80 23.33
C PHE A 165 1.16 -2.13 22.07
N TRP A 166 -0.14 -2.08 22.20
CA TRP A 166 -1.09 -2.31 21.11
C TRP A 166 -1.71 -1.00 20.66
N LEU A 167 -1.89 -0.86 19.35
CA LEU A 167 -2.59 0.29 18.78
C LEU A 167 -4.08 0.01 18.64
N LEU A 168 -4.89 1.04 18.83
CA LEU A 168 -6.34 0.94 18.70
C LEU A 168 -6.71 0.70 17.24
N GLY A 169 -7.47 -0.37 16.98
CA GLY A 169 -8.16 -0.57 15.71
C GLY A 169 -9.46 0.23 15.69
N LYS A 170 -9.66 1.04 14.65
CA LYS A 170 -10.93 1.74 14.43
C LYS A 170 -11.68 1.06 13.28
N GLU A 171 -12.91 0.66 13.51
CA GLU A 171 -13.78 0.20 12.44
C GLU A 171 -14.03 1.33 11.44
N LYS A 172 -13.93 1.02 10.15
CA LYS A 172 -14.40 1.94 9.11
C LYS A 172 -15.91 2.05 9.25
N THR A 173 -16.39 3.21 9.63
CA THR A 173 -17.81 3.54 9.52
C THR A 173 -18.09 3.74 8.02
N VAL A 174 -18.43 2.64 7.33
CA VAL A 174 -18.92 2.74 5.96
C VAL A 174 -20.37 3.20 6.05
N SER A 175 -20.69 4.27 5.38
CA SER A 175 -22.04 4.91 5.37
C SER A 175 -23.19 3.95 4.97
N TYR A 176 -22.86 2.74 4.52
CA TYR A 176 -23.85 1.69 4.16
C TYR A 176 -24.47 0.97 5.37
N THR A 177 -23.86 1.04 6.55
CA THR A 177 -24.41 0.37 7.74
C THR A 177 -25.59 1.09 8.35
N HIS A 178 -25.74 2.39 8.10
CA HIS A 178 -26.90 3.16 8.56
C HIS A 178 -28.22 2.80 7.84
N LEU A 179 -28.15 2.29 6.62
CA LEU A 179 -29.36 1.85 5.90
C LEU A 179 -29.90 0.50 6.42
N ARG A 180 -29.04 -0.36 6.96
CA ARG A 180 -29.46 -1.67 7.50
C ARG A 180 -29.96 -1.61 8.94
N ALA A 181 -29.51 -0.65 9.73
CA ALA A 181 -29.97 -0.46 11.10
C ALA A 181 -31.42 0.08 11.16
N HIS A 182 -31.87 0.81 10.13
CA HIS A 182 -33.25 1.31 10.06
C HIS A 182 -34.27 0.26 9.62
N GLU A 183 -33.84 -0.82 8.97
CA GLU A 183 -34.76 -1.88 8.54
C GLU A 183 -35.06 -2.91 9.65
N THR A 184 -34.23 -2.97 10.69
CA THR A 184 -34.41 -3.93 11.80
C THR A 184 -35.31 -3.39 12.95
N GLU A 185 -35.58 -2.10 12.99
CA GLU A 185 -36.47 -1.50 14.01
C GLU A 185 -37.96 -1.42 13.60
N LEU A 186 -38.30 -1.87 12.39
CA LEU A 186 -39.70 -1.83 11.90
C LEU A 186 -40.46 -3.15 12.00
N HIS A 187 -39.93 -4.15 12.72
CA HIS A 187 -40.59 -5.42 12.97
C HIS A 187 -40.56 -5.81 14.47
N LEU A 188 -41.17 -4.98 15.31
CA LEU A 188 -41.71 -5.39 16.62
C LEU A 188 -43.04 -4.72 16.83
#